data_a5dd88eb573df51a9f514ba1df98b5e3
#
_entry.id   a5dd88eb573df51a9f514ba1df98b5e3
#
_cell.length_a   1.000
_cell.length_b   1.000
_cell.length_c   1.000
_cell.angle_alpha   90.00
_cell.angle_beta   90.00
_cell.angle_gamma   90.00
#
_symmetry.space_group_name_H-M   'P 1'
#
loop_
_entity.id
_entity.type
_entity.pdbx_description
1 polymer ?
#
loop_
_entity_poly.entity_id
_entity_poly.type
_entity_poly.pdbx_seq_one_letter_code
_entity_poly.pdbx_strand_id
1 'polypeptide(L)'
;MIEVWSFDEHRVGLKPIVRRVWAPIGERPIARVNHRYEWLYLYSFVHPLTGQTESYIIPRVNIEWFNLALESFAKAVGVGKDKVILLVIDRAGWHMSEKVVVPEGIYLEPLPPYSPEWQPAERLWQLLDEPLVNKSFDTLDELEEVLAERCCLVSQMQSQVQACIRVGKCPKYDKYA
;
A
#
# COMPACT_ATOMS: atom_id res chain seq x y z
N MET A 1 16.49 6.98 -18.53
CA MET A 1 15.06 6.56 -18.57
C MET A 1 14.37 7.21 -17.37
N ILE A 2 13.15 7.76 -17.57
CA ILE A 2 12.35 8.34 -16.48
C ILE A 2 11.14 7.44 -16.25
N GLU A 3 10.93 7.04 -14.99
CA GLU A 3 9.75 6.27 -14.57
C GLU A 3 8.94 7.07 -13.55
N VAL A 4 7.62 6.94 -13.62
CA VAL A 4 6.71 7.55 -12.65
C VAL A 4 6.21 6.45 -11.71
N TRP A 5 6.44 6.64 -10.42
CA TRP A 5 5.97 5.75 -9.37
C TRP A 5 5.06 6.51 -8.42
N SER A 6 4.21 5.81 -7.70
CA SER A 6 3.37 6.36 -6.65
C SER A 6 3.67 5.66 -5.33
N PHE A 7 3.68 6.40 -4.26
CA PHE A 7 3.91 5.91 -2.90
C PHE A 7 2.76 6.31 -1.99
N ASP A 8 2.39 5.41 -1.10
CA ASP A 8 1.44 5.69 -0.04
C ASP A 8 1.66 4.76 1.17
N GLU A 9 1.12 5.13 2.32
CA GLU A 9 1.13 4.33 3.53
C GLU A 9 -0.25 3.84 3.93
N HIS A 10 -0.30 2.58 4.35
CA HIS A 10 -1.51 1.94 4.83
C HIS A 10 -1.34 1.43 6.25
N ARG A 11 -2.27 1.75 7.14
CA ARG A 11 -2.30 1.25 8.51
C ARG A 11 -3.15 -0.02 8.60
N VAL A 12 -2.53 -1.10 9.04
CA VAL A 12 -3.18 -2.41 9.24
C VAL A 12 -3.03 -2.81 10.70
N GLY A 13 -4.08 -3.32 11.32
CA GLY A 13 -4.05 -3.63 12.76
C GLY A 13 -4.90 -4.83 13.15
N LEU A 14 -4.85 -5.18 14.44
CA LEU A 14 -5.61 -6.30 15.00
C LEU A 14 -7.13 -6.06 14.97
N LYS A 15 -7.56 -4.80 14.85
CA LYS A 15 -8.96 -4.49 14.60
C LYS A 15 -9.29 -4.88 13.16
N PRO A 16 -10.23 -5.83 12.92
CA PRO A 16 -10.47 -6.39 11.61
C PRO A 16 -11.02 -5.37 10.62
N ILE A 17 -10.63 -5.55 9.36
CA ILE A 17 -11.24 -4.87 8.22
C ILE A 17 -12.56 -5.59 7.92
N VAL A 18 -13.67 -4.93 8.20
CA VAL A 18 -15.01 -5.52 8.04
C VAL A 18 -15.58 -5.16 6.66
N ARG A 19 -15.93 -6.19 5.87
CA ARG A 19 -16.65 -6.05 4.61
C ARG A 19 -17.93 -6.88 4.62
N ARG A 20 -18.90 -6.47 3.81
CA ARG A 20 -20.15 -7.22 3.61
C ARG A 20 -19.86 -8.59 3.01
N VAL A 21 -20.56 -9.60 3.47
CA VAL A 21 -20.51 -10.97 2.96
C VAL A 21 -21.91 -11.44 2.59
N TRP A 22 -21.99 -12.39 1.66
CA TRP A 22 -23.23 -13.09 1.38
C TRP A 22 -23.51 -14.10 2.49
N ALA A 23 -24.76 -14.15 2.94
CA ALA A 23 -25.23 -15.13 3.91
C ALA A 23 -26.62 -15.64 3.49
N PRO A 24 -27.05 -16.83 3.91
CA PRO A 24 -28.41 -17.30 3.74
C PRO A 24 -29.42 -16.32 4.33
N ILE A 25 -30.60 -16.25 3.70
CA ILE A 25 -31.67 -15.36 4.18
C ILE A 25 -32.07 -15.76 5.60
N GLY A 26 -32.04 -14.76 6.50
CA GLY A 26 -32.37 -14.97 7.93
C GLY A 26 -31.17 -15.28 8.82
N GLU A 27 -30.00 -15.55 8.25
CA GLU A 27 -28.75 -15.77 9.01
C GLU A 27 -27.92 -14.50 9.08
N ARG A 28 -27.47 -14.13 10.28
CA ARG A 28 -26.52 -13.01 10.47
C ARG A 28 -25.12 -13.58 10.53
N PRO A 29 -24.21 -13.17 9.62
CA PRO A 29 -22.81 -13.52 9.73
C PRO A 29 -22.23 -13.00 11.06
N ILE A 30 -21.51 -13.85 11.79
CA ILE A 30 -20.83 -13.49 13.02
C ILE A 30 -19.35 -13.38 12.68
N ALA A 31 -18.76 -12.19 12.94
CA ALA A 31 -17.33 -11.98 12.88
C ALA A 31 -16.75 -11.84 14.27
N ARG A 32 -15.63 -12.52 14.54
CA ARG A 32 -14.84 -12.25 15.74
C ARG A 32 -14.14 -10.92 15.56
N VAL A 33 -14.16 -10.06 16.57
CA VAL A 33 -13.51 -8.75 16.54
C VAL A 33 -12.51 -8.69 17.66
N ASN A 34 -11.25 -8.45 17.33
CA ASN A 34 -10.24 -8.11 18.30
C ASN A 34 -10.33 -6.59 18.58
N HIS A 35 -10.44 -6.20 19.86
CA HIS A 35 -10.52 -4.80 20.25
C HIS A 35 -9.16 -4.21 20.65
N ARG A 36 -8.05 -4.90 20.37
CA ARG A 36 -6.71 -4.39 20.66
C ARG A 36 -6.33 -3.32 19.63
N TYR A 37 -5.83 -2.20 20.14
CA TYR A 37 -5.37 -1.07 19.33
C TYR A 37 -3.87 -1.20 19.07
N GLU A 38 -3.50 -2.26 18.35
CA GLU A 38 -2.14 -2.54 17.91
C GLU A 38 -2.15 -2.59 16.38
N TRP A 39 -1.14 -2.03 15.73
CA TRP A 39 -1.07 -1.93 14.27
C TRP A 39 0.35 -1.90 13.75
N LEU A 40 0.47 -2.25 12.49
CA LEU A 40 1.63 -2.11 11.63
C LEU A 40 1.29 -1.12 10.52
N TYR A 41 2.30 -0.65 9.85
CA TYR A 41 2.14 0.16 8.65
C TYR A 41 2.77 -0.54 7.46
N LEU A 42 2.13 -0.40 6.30
CA LEU A 42 2.62 -0.89 5.04
C LEU A 42 2.96 0.30 4.16
N TYR A 43 4.23 0.45 3.82
CA TYR A 43 4.69 1.39 2.81
C TYR A 43 4.72 0.69 1.47
N SER A 44 4.02 1.22 0.47
CA SER A 44 4.00 0.63 -0.86
C SER A 44 4.29 1.63 -1.95
N PHE A 45 5.20 1.22 -2.83
CA PHE A 45 5.54 1.90 -4.06
C PHE A 45 4.94 1.12 -5.22
N VAL A 46 4.30 1.78 -6.15
CA VAL A 46 3.69 1.13 -7.32
C VAL A 46 4.02 1.89 -8.59
N HIS A 47 4.38 1.13 -9.63
CA HIS A 47 4.59 1.66 -10.98
C HIS A 47 3.29 1.53 -11.78
N PRO A 48 2.56 2.64 -12.06
CA PRO A 48 1.22 2.55 -12.65
C PRO A 48 1.17 1.93 -14.04
N LEU A 49 2.24 2.04 -14.82
CA LEU A 49 2.26 1.51 -16.18
C LEU A 49 2.57 0.02 -16.26
N THR A 50 3.33 -0.53 -15.31
CA THR A 50 3.73 -1.94 -15.32
C THR A 50 3.01 -2.79 -14.29
N GLY A 51 2.49 -2.16 -13.22
CA GLY A 51 1.95 -2.86 -12.05
C GLY A 51 3.02 -3.44 -11.13
N GLN A 52 4.30 -3.09 -11.32
CA GLN A 52 5.36 -3.47 -10.40
C GLN A 52 5.12 -2.80 -9.04
N THR A 53 5.36 -3.52 -7.97
CA THR A 53 5.20 -3.05 -6.59
C THR A 53 6.42 -3.38 -5.75
N GLU A 54 6.77 -2.47 -4.84
CA GLU A 54 7.72 -2.68 -3.76
C GLU A 54 7.02 -2.30 -2.45
N SER A 55 7.02 -3.20 -1.45
CA SER A 55 6.28 -2.99 -0.21
C SER A 55 7.14 -3.31 1.00
N TYR A 56 7.03 -2.51 2.06
CA TYR A 56 7.78 -2.64 3.30
C TYR A 56 6.84 -2.55 4.49
N ILE A 57 6.88 -3.57 5.36
CA ILE A 57 6.13 -3.57 6.62
C ILE A 57 6.99 -2.85 7.66
N ILE A 58 6.42 -1.85 8.33
CA ILE A 58 7.12 -1.01 9.29
C ILE A 58 6.29 -0.84 10.58
N PRO A 59 6.95 -0.68 11.74
CA PRO A 59 6.24 -0.60 13.01
C PRO A 59 5.60 0.77 13.29
N ARG A 60 6.07 1.82 12.63
CA ARG A 60 5.58 3.20 12.84
C ARG A 60 5.89 4.11 11.66
N VAL A 61 5.07 5.14 11.47
CA VAL A 61 5.28 6.19 10.46
C VAL A 61 6.14 7.30 11.07
N ASN A 62 7.31 7.53 10.51
CA ASN A 62 8.19 8.66 10.82
C ASN A 62 9.20 8.90 9.69
N ILE A 63 9.96 9.98 9.78
CA ILE A 63 10.95 10.37 8.77
C ILE A 63 12.07 9.33 8.63
N GLU A 64 12.50 8.71 9.72
CA GLU A 64 13.58 7.70 9.68
C GLU A 64 13.18 6.48 8.87
N TRP A 65 11.98 5.94 9.11
CA TRP A 65 11.45 4.82 8.34
C TRP A 65 11.16 5.20 6.89
N PHE A 66 10.72 6.44 6.64
CA PHE A 66 10.52 6.91 5.28
C PHE A 66 11.84 7.01 4.52
N ASN A 67 12.89 7.56 5.13
CA ASN A 67 14.23 7.63 4.53
C ASN A 67 14.77 6.22 4.22
N LEU A 68 14.64 5.28 5.16
CA LEU A 68 15.04 3.89 4.96
C LEU A 68 14.27 3.21 3.82
N ALA A 69 12.96 3.45 3.75
CA ALA A 69 12.12 2.93 2.67
C ALA A 69 12.51 3.50 1.30
N LEU A 70 12.79 4.81 1.22
CA LEU A 70 13.27 5.45 -0.02
C LEU A 70 14.62 4.86 -0.47
N GLU A 71 15.55 4.66 0.45
CA GLU A 71 16.85 4.06 0.15
C GLU A 71 16.71 2.60 -0.33
N SER A 72 15.88 1.81 0.36
CA SER A 72 15.62 0.42 0.00
C SER A 72 14.93 0.30 -1.35
N PHE A 73 13.93 1.15 -1.58
CA PHE A 73 13.23 1.26 -2.87
C PHE A 73 14.18 1.64 -4.01
N ALA A 74 15.02 2.65 -3.81
CA ALA A 74 15.99 3.07 -4.83
C ALA A 74 16.92 1.92 -5.25
N LYS A 75 17.38 1.12 -4.29
CA LYS A 75 18.21 -0.07 -4.54
C LYS A 75 17.43 -1.16 -5.26
N ALA A 76 16.20 -1.45 -4.80
CA ALA A 76 15.37 -2.53 -5.36
C ALA A 76 15.02 -2.28 -6.83
N VAL A 77 14.70 -1.03 -7.20
CA VAL A 77 14.33 -0.69 -8.58
C VAL A 77 15.52 -0.24 -9.44
N GLY A 78 16.72 -0.17 -8.89
CA GLY A 78 17.94 0.16 -9.61
C GLY A 78 18.01 1.61 -10.07
N VAL A 79 17.66 2.56 -9.18
CA VAL A 79 17.84 3.99 -9.44
C VAL A 79 19.34 4.31 -9.61
N GLY A 80 19.68 5.16 -10.59
CA GLY A 80 21.05 5.52 -10.86
C GLY A 80 21.15 6.46 -12.05
N LYS A 81 22.35 6.54 -12.65
CA LYS A 81 22.65 7.48 -13.76
C LYS A 81 21.72 7.33 -14.98
N ASP A 82 21.29 6.10 -15.24
CA ASP A 82 20.47 5.78 -16.43
C ASP A 82 18.97 5.69 -16.13
N LYS A 83 18.60 5.67 -14.83
CA LYS A 83 17.22 5.53 -14.38
C LYS A 83 16.88 6.54 -13.30
N VAL A 84 15.93 7.39 -13.60
CA VAL A 84 15.41 8.45 -12.73
C VAL A 84 13.94 8.15 -12.41
N ILE A 85 13.55 8.38 -11.16
CA ILE A 85 12.17 8.17 -10.70
C ILE A 85 11.55 9.49 -10.29
N LEU A 86 10.39 9.77 -10.85
CA LEU A 86 9.45 10.75 -10.33
C LEU A 86 8.48 10.02 -9.40
N LEU A 87 8.62 10.25 -8.10
CA LEU A 87 7.82 9.60 -7.08
C LEU A 87 6.68 10.51 -6.63
N VAL A 88 5.46 10.13 -7.01
CA VAL A 88 4.23 10.83 -6.61
C VAL A 88 3.90 10.44 -5.17
N ILE A 89 3.73 11.43 -4.31
CA ILE A 89 3.43 11.27 -2.87
C ILE A 89 2.27 12.20 -2.47
N ASP A 90 1.64 11.91 -1.35
CA ASP A 90 0.74 12.87 -0.71
C ASP A 90 1.52 13.99 0.01
N ARG A 91 0.80 14.96 0.55
CA ARG A 91 1.38 16.08 1.31
C ARG A 91 1.37 15.83 2.82
N ALA A 92 1.55 14.62 3.28
CA ALA A 92 1.74 14.39 4.71
C ALA A 92 2.93 15.20 5.23
N GLY A 93 2.80 15.75 6.44
CA GLY A 93 3.79 16.70 6.97
C GLY A 93 5.21 16.12 7.06
N TRP A 94 5.35 14.82 7.27
CA TRP A 94 6.65 14.14 7.33
C TRP A 94 7.27 13.95 5.94
N HIS A 95 6.49 13.83 4.86
CA HIS A 95 7.00 13.76 3.49
C HIS A 95 7.62 15.08 3.02
N MET A 96 7.10 16.20 3.54
CA MET A 96 7.53 17.55 3.18
C MET A 96 8.60 18.12 4.13
N SER A 97 9.10 17.32 5.05
CA SER A 97 10.12 17.74 6.01
C SER A 97 11.48 17.91 5.35
N GLU A 98 12.23 18.98 5.71
CA GLU A 98 13.63 19.18 5.29
C GLU A 98 14.57 18.06 5.77
N LYS A 99 14.13 17.21 6.71
CA LYS A 99 14.89 16.07 7.21
C LYS A 99 14.74 14.82 6.34
N VAL A 100 13.90 14.88 5.30
CA VAL A 100 13.80 13.78 4.34
C VAL A 100 15.04 13.73 3.48
N VAL A 101 15.70 12.58 3.48
CA VAL A 101 16.89 12.30 2.67
C VAL A 101 16.44 11.55 1.42
N VAL A 102 16.34 12.28 0.31
CA VAL A 102 15.94 11.70 -0.97
C VAL A 102 17.16 11.13 -1.68
N PRO A 103 17.18 9.83 -2.04
CA PRO A 103 18.28 9.26 -2.82
C PRO A 103 18.48 9.96 -4.17
N GLU A 104 19.74 10.04 -4.62
CA GLU A 104 20.07 10.59 -5.94
C GLU A 104 19.31 9.84 -7.05
N GLY A 105 18.67 10.57 -7.94
CA GLY A 105 17.84 10.02 -9.03
C GLY A 105 16.38 9.80 -8.67
N ILE A 106 15.95 10.09 -7.43
CA ILE A 106 14.53 10.17 -7.06
C ILE A 106 14.13 11.64 -6.92
N TYR A 107 12.99 11.99 -7.47
CA TYR A 107 12.36 13.29 -7.33
C TYR A 107 10.96 13.11 -6.74
N LEU A 108 10.70 13.76 -5.61
CA LEU A 108 9.39 13.72 -4.96
C LEU A 108 8.46 14.74 -5.62
N GLU A 109 7.30 14.28 -6.06
CA GLU A 109 6.24 15.13 -6.63
C GLU A 109 5.00 15.05 -5.75
N PRO A 110 4.75 16.06 -4.90
CA PRO A 110 3.60 16.08 -4.03
C PRO A 110 2.31 16.39 -4.80
N LEU A 111 1.30 15.53 -4.64
CA LEU A 111 -0.03 15.73 -5.20
C LEU A 111 -0.68 17.02 -4.70
N PRO A 112 -1.61 17.61 -5.48
CA PRO A 112 -2.44 18.69 -4.97
C PRO A 112 -3.18 18.29 -3.69
N PRO A 113 -3.46 19.21 -2.78
CA PRO A 113 -4.25 18.94 -1.59
C PRO A 113 -5.63 18.36 -1.96
N TYR A 114 -6.12 17.41 -1.16
CA TYR A 114 -7.47 16.82 -1.31
C TYR A 114 -7.72 16.14 -2.66
N SER A 115 -6.72 15.44 -3.19
CA SER A 115 -6.80 14.74 -4.48
C SER A 115 -6.51 13.23 -4.36
N PRO A 116 -7.21 12.48 -3.48
CA PRO A 116 -6.96 11.05 -3.28
C PRO A 116 -7.23 10.23 -4.55
N GLU A 117 -8.17 10.69 -5.41
CA GLU A 117 -8.46 10.03 -6.68
C GLU A 117 -7.26 9.96 -7.63
N TRP A 118 -6.25 10.80 -7.40
CA TRP A 118 -5.01 10.85 -8.18
C TRP A 118 -3.86 10.05 -7.57
N GLN A 119 -4.13 9.37 -6.42
CA GLN A 119 -3.16 8.51 -5.75
C GLN A 119 -3.32 7.04 -6.16
N PRO A 120 -2.56 6.53 -7.14
CA PRO A 120 -2.69 5.15 -7.60
C PRO A 120 -2.42 4.13 -6.48
N ALA A 121 -1.50 4.43 -5.56
CA ALA A 121 -1.12 3.55 -4.47
C ALA A 121 -2.28 3.24 -3.52
N GLU A 122 -3.22 4.18 -3.28
CA GLU A 122 -4.41 3.92 -2.46
C GLU A 122 -5.27 2.75 -2.98
N ARG A 123 -5.30 2.54 -4.28
CA ARG A 123 -6.08 1.46 -4.90
C ARG A 123 -5.44 0.09 -4.68
N LEU A 124 -4.15 0.05 -4.37
CA LEU A 124 -3.43 -1.18 -4.08
C LEU A 124 -3.92 -1.85 -2.80
N TRP A 125 -4.44 -1.05 -1.84
CA TRP A 125 -4.93 -1.55 -0.55
C TRP A 125 -6.02 -2.60 -0.71
N GLN A 126 -6.86 -2.50 -1.72
CA GLN A 126 -7.91 -3.48 -1.98
C GLN A 126 -7.34 -4.89 -2.25
N LEU A 127 -6.20 -4.96 -2.95
CA LEU A 127 -5.51 -6.22 -3.22
C LEU A 127 -4.75 -6.74 -2.00
N LEU A 128 -4.14 -5.85 -1.23
CA LEU A 128 -3.34 -6.19 -0.06
C LEU A 128 -4.21 -6.61 1.12
N ASP A 129 -5.36 -5.97 1.32
CA ASP A 129 -6.30 -6.27 2.39
C ASP A 129 -7.06 -7.58 2.21
N GLU A 130 -7.14 -8.13 1.00
CA GLU A 130 -7.98 -9.28 0.69
C GLU A 130 -7.86 -10.47 1.67
N PRO A 131 -6.64 -10.90 2.09
CA PRO A 131 -6.50 -11.98 3.06
C PRO A 131 -6.84 -11.57 4.49
N LEU A 132 -6.95 -10.28 4.79
CA LEU A 132 -7.21 -9.74 6.12
C LEU A 132 -8.69 -9.46 6.38
N VAL A 133 -9.48 -9.33 5.31
CA VAL A 133 -10.90 -8.98 5.39
C VAL A 133 -11.69 -10.03 6.18
N ASN A 134 -12.47 -9.55 7.17
CA ASN A 134 -13.30 -10.36 8.06
C ASN A 134 -12.53 -11.43 8.84
N LYS A 135 -11.21 -11.27 8.98
CA LYS A 135 -10.36 -12.11 9.83
C LYS A 135 -9.95 -11.37 11.09
N SER A 136 -9.74 -12.12 12.15
CA SER A 136 -9.20 -11.65 13.41
C SER A 136 -7.86 -12.32 13.66
N PHE A 137 -6.88 -11.55 14.08
CA PHE A 137 -5.53 -12.01 14.43
C PHE A 137 -5.33 -11.81 15.93
N ASP A 138 -4.67 -12.76 16.59
CA ASP A 138 -4.40 -12.68 18.01
C ASP A 138 -3.15 -11.86 18.32
N THR A 139 -2.20 -11.82 17.39
CA THR A 139 -0.92 -11.09 17.53
C THR A 139 -0.60 -10.28 16.26
N LEU A 140 0.28 -9.27 16.42
CA LEU A 140 0.83 -8.54 15.26
C LEU A 140 1.73 -9.43 14.41
N ASP A 141 2.42 -10.39 15.01
CA ASP A 141 3.32 -11.31 14.27
C ASP A 141 2.52 -12.17 13.27
N GLU A 142 1.37 -12.72 13.68
CA GLU A 142 0.47 -13.45 12.78
C GLU A 142 -0.05 -12.56 11.63
N LEU A 143 -0.39 -11.33 11.95
CA LEU A 143 -0.84 -10.36 10.96
C LEU A 143 0.28 -10.02 9.97
N GLU A 144 1.50 -9.81 10.48
CA GLU A 144 2.69 -9.49 9.69
C GLU A 144 3.05 -10.62 8.72
N GLU A 145 3.01 -11.88 9.18
CA GLU A 145 3.26 -13.05 8.33
C GLU A 145 2.29 -13.09 7.13
N VAL A 146 0.99 -12.98 7.40
CA VAL A 146 -0.04 -12.99 6.34
C VAL A 146 0.12 -11.81 5.40
N LEU A 147 0.47 -10.63 5.93
CA LEU A 147 0.68 -9.43 5.12
C LEU A 147 1.94 -9.55 4.25
N ALA A 148 3.04 -10.11 4.80
CA ALA A 148 4.28 -10.34 4.07
C ALA A 148 4.09 -11.32 2.90
N GLU A 149 3.42 -12.46 3.16
CA GLU A 149 3.05 -13.41 2.09
C GLU A 149 2.20 -12.73 1.01
N ARG A 150 1.24 -11.89 1.43
CA ARG A 150 0.38 -11.18 0.48
C ARG A 150 1.16 -10.16 -0.35
N CYS A 151 2.10 -9.42 0.23
CA CYS A 151 2.97 -8.50 -0.49
C CYS A 151 3.78 -9.24 -1.56
N CYS A 152 4.38 -10.39 -1.21
CA CYS A 152 5.10 -11.23 -2.16
C CYS A 152 4.20 -11.73 -3.30
N LEU A 153 2.96 -12.13 -3.00
CA LEU A 153 2.00 -12.56 -4.01
C LEU A 153 1.61 -11.40 -4.93
N VAL A 154 1.30 -10.23 -4.37
CA VAL A 154 0.88 -9.04 -5.14
C VAL A 154 2.01 -8.55 -6.05
N SER A 155 3.28 -8.64 -5.64
CA SER A 155 4.42 -8.27 -6.48
C SER A 155 4.52 -9.12 -7.76
N GLN A 156 3.98 -10.34 -7.75
CA GLN A 156 3.90 -11.23 -8.90
C GLN A 156 2.64 -11.00 -9.77
N MET A 157 1.64 -10.27 -9.24
CA MET A 157 0.35 -10.03 -9.89
C MET A 157 0.31 -8.73 -10.70
N GLN A 158 1.38 -8.39 -11.43
CA GLN A 158 1.56 -7.10 -12.09
C GLN A 158 0.37 -6.69 -12.98
N SER A 159 -0.18 -7.62 -13.77
CA SER A 159 -1.34 -7.33 -14.63
C SER A 159 -2.60 -6.96 -13.83
N GLN A 160 -2.84 -7.65 -12.70
CA GLN A 160 -3.98 -7.35 -11.82
C GLN A 160 -3.76 -6.01 -11.09
N VAL A 161 -2.54 -5.76 -10.61
CA VAL A 161 -2.16 -4.47 -10.01
C VAL A 161 -2.39 -3.36 -11.02
N GLN A 162 -1.87 -3.48 -12.23
CA GLN A 162 -2.05 -2.49 -13.29
C GLN A 162 -3.54 -2.24 -13.60
N ALA A 163 -4.36 -3.30 -13.66
CA ALA A 163 -5.80 -3.16 -13.90
C ALA A 163 -6.51 -2.47 -12.73
N CYS A 164 -6.06 -2.69 -11.50
CA CYS A 164 -6.62 -2.10 -10.30
C CYS A 164 -6.32 -0.60 -10.17
N ILE A 165 -5.08 -0.18 -10.48
CA ILE A 165 -4.61 1.19 -10.30
C ILE A 165 -4.89 2.12 -11.49
N ARG A 166 -5.20 1.58 -12.67
CA ARG A 166 -5.68 2.40 -13.80
C ARG A 166 -6.96 3.13 -13.40
N VAL A 167 -7.13 4.34 -13.91
CA VAL A 167 -8.32 5.17 -13.68
C VAL A 167 -9.56 4.42 -14.16
N GLY A 168 -10.31 3.85 -13.20
CA GLY A 168 -11.46 2.98 -13.42
C GLY A 168 -11.62 2.04 -12.22
N LYS A 169 -12.81 1.49 -12.03
CA LYS A 169 -13.07 0.56 -10.92
C LYS A 169 -12.26 -0.73 -11.08
N CYS A 170 -11.74 -1.27 -9.99
CA CYS A 170 -11.07 -2.56 -10.00
C CYS A 170 -12.04 -3.66 -10.45
N PRO A 171 -11.75 -4.41 -11.52
CA PRO A 171 -12.71 -5.36 -12.12
C PRO A 171 -13.25 -6.43 -11.18
N LYS A 172 -12.49 -6.77 -10.12
CA LYS A 172 -12.91 -7.78 -9.14
C LYS A 172 -14.04 -7.33 -8.20
N TYR A 173 -14.24 -6.02 -8.04
CA TYR A 173 -15.17 -5.46 -7.04
C TYR A 173 -16.44 -4.84 -7.64
N ASP A 174 -16.51 -4.66 -8.97
CA ASP A 174 -17.70 -4.17 -9.64
C ASP A 174 -18.91 -5.16 -9.61
N LYS A 175 -18.68 -6.40 -9.19
CA LYS A 175 -19.77 -7.39 -9.07
C LYS A 175 -20.59 -7.27 -7.79
N TYR A 176 -20.22 -6.37 -6.87
CA TYR A 176 -20.80 -6.30 -5.52
C TYR A 176 -21.20 -4.87 -5.11
N ALA A 177 -21.24 -3.94 -6.06
CA ALA A 177 -21.77 -2.59 -5.86
C ALA A 177 -23.28 -2.55 -6.02
#